data_04fde7e39fc370ab6a7ba4a308b3f39e
#
_entry.id   04fde7e39fc370ab6a7ba4a308b3f39e
#
_cell.length_a   1.000
_cell.length_b   1.000
_cell.length_c   1.000
_cell.angle_alpha   90.00
_cell.angle_beta   90.00
_cell.angle_gamma   90.00
#
_symmetry.space_group_name_H-M   'P 1'
#
loop_
_entity.id
_entity.type
_entity.pdbx_description
1 polymer ?
#
loop_
_entity_poly.entity_id
_entity_poly.type
_entity_poly.pdbx_seq_one_letter_code
_entity_poly.pdbx_strand_id
1 'polypeptide(L)'
;MDFFPQRPPVSPKIYAYELIGVASHRGYIKVGYTERDVDTRIREQTHTVAVPYRVLETWPAMRSDGSCFTDKDLHAVLRRKGFRQLNEGEDRNEWFRCTVNDVKAAVYAVRNRTENVENRTNDFSMRPEQKEAVDKTEAYFRSAAAEGYPKFLWNCKMRFGKTFAAYQLAKRMDFKRVLVLTFKPAVVSAWQEDLNTHKDFEGWQFISRTTELTYETADQSRPIVCFGSFQDYLGVDKTTGTIKGRNEWVHTINWDLVIFDEYHFCAWKENAKKLFEQDDEDDYDSENMEQY
;
A
#
# COMPACT_ATOMS: atom_id res chain seq x y z
N MET A 1 -24.03 -17.65 42.16
CA MET A 1 -22.65 -17.96 42.59
C MET A 1 -21.95 -18.55 41.37
N ASP A 2 -21.05 -17.77 40.74
CA ASP A 2 -20.24 -18.29 39.66
C ASP A 2 -19.17 -19.22 40.21
N PHE A 3 -19.36 -20.49 40.03
CA PHE A 3 -18.48 -21.56 40.54
C PHE A 3 -17.14 -21.65 39.81
N PHE A 4 -16.96 -20.92 38.71
CA PHE A 4 -15.71 -20.88 37.96
C PHE A 4 -15.10 -19.48 38.00
N PRO A 5 -13.83 -19.34 38.40
CA PRO A 5 -13.14 -18.07 38.31
C PRO A 5 -13.14 -17.62 36.84
N GLN A 6 -13.67 -16.42 36.61
CA GLN A 6 -13.63 -15.83 35.25
C GLN A 6 -12.16 -15.73 34.85
N ARG A 7 -11.79 -16.35 33.73
CA ARG A 7 -10.48 -16.11 33.13
C ARG A 7 -10.39 -14.61 32.78
N PRO A 8 -9.28 -13.95 33.14
CA PRO A 8 -9.06 -12.59 32.63
C PRO A 8 -9.10 -12.61 31.11
N PRO A 9 -9.60 -11.56 30.46
CA PRO A 9 -9.67 -11.48 29.00
C PRO A 9 -8.25 -11.65 28.44
N VAL A 10 -8.02 -12.74 27.72
CA VAL A 10 -6.74 -13.05 27.10
C VAL A 10 -6.72 -12.39 25.72
N SER A 11 -5.71 -11.60 25.44
CA SER A 11 -5.48 -11.01 24.12
C SER A 11 -4.29 -11.71 23.44
N PRO A 12 -4.52 -12.81 22.71
CA PRO A 12 -3.45 -13.56 22.07
C PRO A 12 -2.73 -12.71 21.02
N LYS A 13 -1.40 -12.81 20.98
CA LYS A 13 -0.54 -12.03 20.10
C LYS A 13 0.45 -12.91 19.37
N ILE A 14 0.69 -12.59 18.12
CA ILE A 14 1.90 -12.97 17.40
C ILE A 14 2.93 -11.86 17.64
N TYR A 15 4.17 -12.24 17.80
CA TYR A 15 5.29 -11.31 17.91
C TYR A 15 6.45 -11.74 17.03
N ALA A 16 7.19 -10.75 16.54
CA ALA A 16 8.42 -10.95 15.79
C ALA A 16 9.57 -10.21 16.48
N TYR A 17 10.70 -10.90 16.67
CA TYR A 17 11.90 -10.28 17.21
C TYR A 17 13.19 -10.83 16.60
N GLU A 18 14.27 -10.09 16.74
CA GLU A 18 15.62 -10.49 16.36
C GLU A 18 16.56 -10.47 17.56
N LEU A 19 17.62 -11.28 17.51
CA LEU A 19 18.71 -11.24 18.47
C LEU A 19 19.79 -10.27 18.03
N ILE A 20 20.32 -9.47 18.98
CA ILE A 20 21.38 -8.51 18.73
C ILE A 20 22.74 -9.12 19.07
N GLY A 21 23.70 -9.02 18.16
CA GLY A 21 25.06 -9.48 18.40
C GLY A 21 25.30 -10.99 18.25
N VAL A 22 24.31 -11.77 17.85
CA VAL A 22 24.43 -13.23 17.64
C VAL A 22 24.67 -13.52 16.16
N ALA A 23 25.89 -13.87 15.79
CA ALA A 23 26.30 -14.08 14.40
C ALA A 23 25.47 -15.16 13.68
N SER A 24 25.14 -16.28 14.38
CA SER A 24 24.35 -17.37 13.83
C SER A 24 22.90 -16.99 13.49
N HIS A 25 22.36 -15.96 14.14
CA HIS A 25 20.98 -15.48 13.94
C HIS A 25 20.87 -14.22 13.08
N ARG A 26 21.98 -13.77 12.52
CA ARG A 26 22.00 -12.54 11.71
C ARG A 26 21.09 -12.67 10.48
N GLY A 27 20.10 -11.79 10.37
CA GLY A 27 19.11 -11.79 9.28
C GLY A 27 17.97 -12.81 9.48
N TYR A 28 17.88 -13.41 10.67
CA TYR A 28 16.76 -14.26 11.06
C TYR A 28 15.84 -13.53 12.03
N ILE A 29 14.54 -13.73 11.85
CA ILE A 29 13.49 -13.22 12.72
C ILE A 29 12.79 -14.42 13.37
N LYS A 30 12.64 -14.36 14.69
CA LYS A 30 11.80 -15.32 15.40
C LYS A 30 10.35 -14.85 15.37
N VAL A 31 9.46 -15.75 15.00
CA VAL A 31 8.01 -15.55 15.00
C VAL A 31 7.39 -16.46 16.05
N GLY A 32 6.78 -15.86 17.06
CA GLY A 32 6.21 -16.61 18.17
C GLY A 32 4.79 -16.15 18.54
N TYR A 33 4.16 -16.94 19.42
CA TYR A 33 2.82 -16.72 19.95
C TYR A 33 2.85 -16.56 21.47
N THR A 34 2.02 -15.69 22.01
CA THR A 34 1.80 -15.58 23.44
C THR A 34 0.39 -15.09 23.77
N GLU A 35 -0.13 -15.56 24.90
CA GLU A 35 -1.35 -15.03 25.52
C GLU A 35 -1.02 -14.06 26.67
N ARG A 36 0.27 -13.83 26.92
CA ARG A 36 0.78 -12.99 28.00
C ARG A 36 1.52 -11.79 27.43
N ASP A 37 2.15 -11.03 28.30
CA ASP A 37 3.05 -9.95 27.90
C ASP A 37 4.20 -10.46 27.02
N VAL A 38 4.48 -9.79 25.92
CA VAL A 38 5.46 -10.21 24.91
C VAL A 38 6.89 -10.15 25.47
N ASP A 39 7.26 -9.08 26.17
CA ASP A 39 8.59 -8.93 26.74
C ASP A 39 8.87 -9.97 27.81
N THR A 40 7.89 -10.24 28.66
CA THR A 40 7.98 -11.31 29.65
C THR A 40 8.21 -12.66 28.98
N ARG A 41 7.47 -12.96 27.91
CA ARG A 41 7.61 -14.22 27.16
C ARG A 41 8.98 -14.35 26.50
N ILE A 42 9.48 -13.29 25.88
CA ILE A 42 10.81 -13.31 25.23
C ILE A 42 11.91 -13.46 26.28
N ARG A 43 11.83 -12.74 27.40
CA ARG A 43 12.79 -12.89 28.51
C ARG A 43 12.85 -14.30 29.05
N GLU A 44 11.72 -14.96 29.26
CA GLU A 44 11.68 -16.39 29.66
C GLU A 44 12.42 -17.29 28.67
N GLN A 45 12.30 -17.04 27.38
CA GLN A 45 12.96 -17.81 26.31
C GLN A 45 14.47 -17.49 26.18
N THR A 46 14.89 -16.27 26.46
CA THR A 46 16.28 -15.82 26.33
C THR A 46 17.02 -15.85 27.66
N HIS A 47 16.35 -16.12 28.78
CA HIS A 47 16.88 -16.02 30.14
C HIS A 47 18.13 -16.88 30.38
N THR A 48 18.26 -18.00 29.69
CA THR A 48 19.40 -18.94 29.87
C THR A 48 20.71 -18.35 29.31
N VAL A 49 20.68 -17.37 28.41
CA VAL A 49 21.89 -16.86 27.72
C VAL A 49 22.02 -15.33 27.79
N ALA A 50 21.07 -14.62 28.41
CA ALA A 50 21.05 -13.15 28.54
C ALA A 50 21.39 -12.38 27.24
N VAL A 51 20.92 -12.88 26.09
CA VAL A 51 21.18 -12.28 24.78
C VAL A 51 20.27 -11.07 24.56
N PRO A 52 20.81 -9.91 24.18
CA PRO A 52 19.99 -8.76 23.80
C PRO A 52 19.09 -9.07 22.59
N TYR A 53 17.84 -8.60 22.64
CA TYR A 53 16.88 -8.75 21.56
C TYR A 53 16.19 -7.42 21.24
N ARG A 54 15.60 -7.34 20.06
CA ARG A 54 14.76 -6.23 19.63
C ARG A 54 13.43 -6.76 19.12
N VAL A 55 12.34 -6.38 19.79
CA VAL A 55 10.99 -6.64 19.28
C VAL A 55 10.79 -5.75 18.05
N LEU A 56 10.44 -6.37 16.94
CA LEU A 56 10.26 -5.69 15.65
C LEU A 56 8.81 -5.23 15.49
N GLU A 57 7.86 -6.14 15.72
CA GLU A 57 6.42 -5.83 15.65
C GLU A 57 5.60 -6.88 16.39
N THR A 58 4.35 -6.52 16.75
CA THR A 58 3.37 -7.41 17.38
C THR A 58 2.01 -7.25 16.71
N TRP A 59 1.27 -8.36 16.58
CA TRP A 59 -0.06 -8.35 15.96
C TRP A 59 -1.06 -9.14 16.83
N PRO A 60 -2.35 -8.72 16.87
CA PRO A 60 -3.41 -9.54 17.45
C PRO A 60 -3.51 -10.89 16.72
N ALA A 61 -3.52 -11.99 17.45
CA ALA A 61 -3.66 -13.35 16.91
C ALA A 61 -5.13 -13.78 16.85
N MET A 62 -5.99 -12.87 16.39
CA MET A 62 -7.44 -13.04 16.32
C MET A 62 -7.96 -12.65 14.94
N ARG A 63 -8.89 -13.42 14.42
CA ARG A 63 -9.62 -13.15 13.18
C ARG A 63 -10.87 -12.32 13.45
N SER A 64 -11.47 -11.78 12.39
CA SER A 64 -12.72 -11.00 12.48
C SER A 64 -13.91 -11.80 13.00
N ASP A 65 -13.91 -13.13 12.85
CA ASP A 65 -14.93 -14.05 13.37
C ASP A 65 -14.71 -14.43 14.84
N GLY A 66 -13.70 -13.82 15.50
CA GLY A 66 -13.34 -14.12 16.90
C GLY A 66 -12.48 -15.38 17.08
N SER A 67 -12.21 -16.16 16.03
CA SER A 67 -11.31 -17.32 16.14
C SER A 67 -9.84 -16.88 16.25
N CYS A 68 -9.06 -17.61 17.03
CA CYS A 68 -7.63 -17.36 17.17
C CYS A 68 -6.82 -18.20 16.19
N PHE A 69 -5.59 -17.76 15.95
CA PHE A 69 -4.56 -18.49 15.22
C PHE A 69 -3.23 -18.42 15.99
N THR A 70 -2.30 -19.26 15.65
CA THR A 70 -1.03 -19.40 16.36
C THR A 70 0.16 -19.15 15.44
N ASP A 71 1.36 -19.11 16.01
CA ASP A 71 2.63 -19.06 15.26
C ASP A 71 2.79 -20.23 14.27
N LYS A 72 2.25 -21.41 14.60
CA LYS A 72 2.30 -22.57 13.69
C LYS A 72 1.61 -22.32 12.37
N ASP A 73 0.50 -21.59 12.38
CA ASP A 73 -0.23 -21.22 11.17
C ASP A 73 0.64 -20.28 10.30
N LEU A 74 1.33 -19.34 10.94
CA LEU A 74 2.26 -18.43 10.25
C LEU A 74 3.49 -19.17 9.72
N HIS A 75 4.07 -20.05 10.52
CA HIS A 75 5.21 -20.86 10.11
C HIS A 75 4.89 -21.71 8.87
N ALA A 76 3.66 -22.24 8.78
CA ALA A 76 3.21 -22.96 7.60
C ALA A 76 3.16 -22.05 6.35
N VAL A 77 2.70 -20.81 6.49
CA VAL A 77 2.70 -19.83 5.39
C VAL A 77 4.12 -19.45 4.99
N LEU A 78 4.99 -19.13 5.94
CA LEU A 78 6.38 -18.74 5.67
C LEU A 78 7.15 -19.87 4.97
N ARG A 79 7.00 -21.12 5.42
CA ARG A 79 7.60 -22.31 4.76
C ARG A 79 7.08 -22.48 3.32
N ARG A 80 5.77 -22.39 3.12
CA ARG A 80 5.16 -22.51 1.78
C ARG A 80 5.64 -21.42 0.83
N LYS A 81 5.94 -20.21 1.35
CA LYS A 81 6.55 -19.12 0.57
C LYS A 81 8.06 -19.29 0.36
N GLY A 82 8.68 -20.36 0.85
CA GLY A 82 10.09 -20.67 0.64
C GLY A 82 11.07 -19.96 1.56
N PHE A 83 10.61 -19.33 2.65
CA PHE A 83 11.52 -18.71 3.62
C PHE A 83 12.31 -19.78 4.39
N ARG A 84 13.64 -19.64 4.34
CA ARG A 84 14.57 -20.57 4.97
C ARG A 84 14.52 -20.47 6.48
N GLN A 85 14.47 -21.63 7.18
CA GLN A 85 14.61 -21.71 8.63
C GLN A 85 16.09 -21.82 9.04
N LEU A 86 16.42 -21.44 10.27
CA LEU A 86 17.80 -21.41 10.78
C LEU A 86 18.46 -22.80 10.75
N ASN A 87 17.74 -23.84 11.17
CA ASN A 87 18.19 -25.22 11.09
C ASN A 87 17.15 -26.00 10.28
N GLU A 88 17.45 -26.26 9.01
CA GLU A 88 16.56 -27.02 8.14
C GLU A 88 16.47 -28.47 8.65
N GLY A 89 15.25 -28.94 8.90
CA GLY A 89 14.99 -30.29 9.37
C GLY A 89 14.53 -30.41 10.84
N GLU A 90 14.56 -29.33 11.60
CA GLU A 90 13.98 -29.29 12.94
C GLU A 90 12.57 -28.67 12.88
N ASP A 91 11.54 -29.49 13.05
CA ASP A 91 10.11 -29.06 13.03
C ASP A 91 9.75 -27.98 14.09
N ARG A 92 10.65 -27.75 15.05
CA ARG A 92 10.45 -26.80 16.16
C ARG A 92 11.18 -25.47 15.97
N ASN A 93 11.79 -25.24 14.82
CA ASN A 93 12.53 -24.00 14.58
C ASN A 93 11.58 -22.87 14.21
N GLU A 94 11.55 -21.81 15.05
CA GLU A 94 10.69 -20.63 14.90
C GLU A 94 11.44 -19.42 14.27
N TRP A 95 12.69 -19.65 13.80
CA TRP A 95 13.55 -18.63 13.20
C TRP A 95 13.53 -18.71 11.69
N PHE A 96 13.12 -17.61 11.04
CA PHE A 96 13.01 -17.52 9.59
C PHE A 96 13.91 -16.42 9.04
N ARG A 97 14.58 -16.70 7.92
CA ARG A 97 15.33 -15.69 7.17
C ARG A 97 14.35 -14.89 6.31
N CYS A 98 13.79 -13.85 6.87
CA CYS A 98 12.76 -13.02 6.26
C CYS A 98 12.83 -11.58 6.82
N THR A 99 11.99 -10.70 6.27
CA THR A 99 11.80 -9.34 6.77
C THR A 99 10.54 -9.25 7.64
N VAL A 100 10.39 -8.15 8.38
CA VAL A 100 9.15 -7.85 9.14
C VAL A 100 7.93 -7.78 8.21
N ASN A 101 8.10 -7.24 7.01
CA ASN A 101 7.03 -7.17 6.02
C ASN A 101 6.58 -8.56 5.54
N ASP A 102 7.50 -9.52 5.44
CA ASP A 102 7.14 -10.91 5.10
C ASP A 102 6.31 -11.56 6.21
N VAL A 103 6.69 -11.31 7.49
CA VAL A 103 5.90 -11.77 8.64
C VAL A 103 4.52 -11.11 8.65
N LYS A 104 4.46 -9.80 8.41
CA LYS A 104 3.20 -9.05 8.32
C LYS A 104 2.28 -9.59 7.21
N ALA A 105 2.85 -9.91 6.04
CA ALA A 105 2.13 -10.52 4.94
C ALA A 105 1.61 -11.94 5.30
N ALA A 106 2.38 -12.70 6.08
CA ALA A 106 1.96 -14.01 6.59
C ALA A 106 0.83 -13.88 7.63
N VAL A 107 0.93 -12.92 8.56
CA VAL A 107 -0.15 -12.60 9.52
C VAL A 107 -1.43 -12.24 8.77
N TYR A 108 -1.32 -11.41 7.74
CA TYR A 108 -2.45 -11.06 6.88
C TYR A 108 -3.09 -12.30 6.23
N ALA A 109 -2.27 -13.16 5.61
CA ALA A 109 -2.74 -14.39 4.97
C ALA A 109 -3.53 -15.29 5.93
N VAL A 110 -2.96 -15.54 7.13
CA VAL A 110 -3.58 -16.41 8.15
C VAL A 110 -4.85 -15.77 8.71
N ARG A 111 -4.83 -14.47 9.00
CA ARG A 111 -5.98 -13.74 9.54
C ARG A 111 -7.19 -13.79 8.60
N ASN A 112 -6.94 -13.60 7.31
CA ASN A 112 -8.00 -13.52 6.30
C ASN A 112 -8.25 -14.85 5.58
N ARG A 113 -7.52 -15.93 5.95
CA ARG A 113 -7.62 -17.26 5.31
C ARG A 113 -7.40 -17.18 3.79
N THR A 114 -6.40 -16.40 3.35
CA THR A 114 -6.04 -16.21 1.95
C THR A 114 -4.61 -16.67 1.69
N GLU A 115 -4.27 -16.94 0.44
CA GLU A 115 -2.89 -17.26 0.08
C GLU A 115 -1.99 -16.02 0.08
N ASN A 116 -2.56 -14.84 -0.13
CA ASN A 116 -1.85 -13.57 -0.21
C ASN A 116 -0.61 -13.65 -1.13
N VAL A 117 -0.84 -14.02 -2.37
CA VAL A 117 0.22 -14.22 -3.39
C VAL A 117 1.03 -12.94 -3.59
N GLU A 118 0.37 -11.79 -3.59
CA GLU A 118 0.97 -10.47 -3.82
C GLU A 118 1.65 -9.86 -2.57
N ASN A 119 1.76 -10.62 -1.47
CA ASN A 119 2.39 -10.17 -0.21
C ASN A 119 1.81 -8.88 0.38
N ARG A 120 0.51 -8.68 0.24
CA ARG A 120 -0.16 -7.49 0.77
C ARG A 120 -0.12 -7.46 2.30
N THR A 121 0.08 -6.28 2.85
CA THR A 121 0.35 -6.10 4.29
C THR A 121 -0.66 -5.20 5.00
N ASN A 122 -1.49 -4.46 4.25
CA ASN A 122 -2.42 -3.49 4.79
C ASN A 122 -3.87 -3.96 4.63
N ASP A 123 -4.67 -3.83 5.70
CA ASP A 123 -6.08 -4.25 5.75
C ASP A 123 -6.97 -3.24 6.51
N PHE A 124 -6.47 -2.04 6.74
CA PHE A 124 -7.22 -0.99 7.44
C PHE A 124 -8.43 -0.53 6.63
N SER A 125 -9.47 -0.07 7.33
CA SER A 125 -10.66 0.51 6.72
C SER A 125 -10.51 2.02 6.56
N MET A 126 -11.35 2.62 5.69
CA MET A 126 -11.45 4.07 5.58
C MET A 126 -11.80 4.71 6.93
N ARG A 127 -11.14 5.80 7.25
CA ARG A 127 -11.53 6.68 8.37
C ARG A 127 -12.88 7.35 8.06
N PRO A 128 -13.63 7.80 9.09
CA PRO A 128 -14.96 8.41 8.90
C PRO A 128 -14.96 9.55 7.87
N GLU A 129 -13.96 10.44 7.91
CA GLU A 129 -13.83 11.56 6.98
C GLU A 129 -13.52 11.12 5.55
N GLN A 130 -12.75 10.05 5.37
CA GLN A 130 -12.49 9.46 4.05
C GLN A 130 -13.75 8.82 3.48
N LYS A 131 -14.45 8.06 4.33
CA LYS A 131 -15.71 7.42 3.96
C LYS A 131 -16.75 8.45 3.54
N GLU A 132 -16.90 9.54 4.29
CA GLU A 132 -17.82 10.63 3.97
C GLU A 132 -17.50 11.26 2.61
N ALA A 133 -16.22 11.55 2.33
CA ALA A 133 -15.80 12.11 1.05
C ALA A 133 -16.11 11.16 -0.12
N VAL A 134 -15.82 9.86 0.05
CA VAL A 134 -16.13 8.83 -0.94
C VAL A 134 -17.62 8.68 -1.14
N ASP A 135 -18.41 8.60 -0.07
CA ASP A 135 -19.89 8.48 -0.15
C ASP A 135 -20.52 9.65 -0.92
N LYS A 136 -20.09 10.88 -0.60
CA LYS A 136 -20.59 12.10 -1.29
C LYS A 136 -20.22 12.11 -2.77
N THR A 137 -18.98 11.72 -3.10
CA THR A 137 -18.51 11.71 -4.49
C THR A 137 -19.21 10.62 -5.29
N GLU A 138 -19.35 9.43 -4.73
CA GLU A 138 -20.09 8.32 -5.37
C GLU A 138 -21.53 8.71 -5.64
N ALA A 139 -22.23 9.27 -4.65
CA ALA A 139 -23.63 9.71 -4.81
C ALA A 139 -23.76 10.76 -5.93
N TYR A 140 -22.85 11.74 -5.95
CA TYR A 140 -22.82 12.75 -7.01
C TYR A 140 -22.55 12.14 -8.39
N PHE A 141 -21.53 11.30 -8.53
CA PHE A 141 -21.21 10.69 -9.83
C PHE A 141 -22.36 9.81 -10.35
N ARG A 142 -23.03 9.08 -9.48
CA ARG A 142 -24.22 8.26 -9.88
C ARG A 142 -25.39 9.14 -10.31
N SER A 143 -25.62 10.29 -9.66
CA SER A 143 -26.71 11.19 -10.03
C SER A 143 -26.43 12.01 -11.28
N ALA A 144 -25.18 12.39 -11.51
CA ALA A 144 -24.76 13.24 -12.64
C ALA A 144 -24.31 12.45 -13.88
N ALA A 145 -24.37 11.13 -13.86
CA ALA A 145 -23.89 10.26 -14.95
C ALA A 145 -24.55 10.57 -16.30
N ALA A 146 -25.76 11.11 -16.32
CA ALA A 146 -26.48 11.50 -17.54
C ALA A 146 -26.08 12.89 -18.08
N GLU A 147 -25.34 13.69 -17.31
CA GLU A 147 -25.02 15.09 -17.62
C GLU A 147 -23.67 15.27 -18.33
N GLY A 148 -22.97 14.17 -18.64
CA GLY A 148 -21.65 14.17 -19.28
C GLY A 148 -20.51 13.77 -18.36
N TYR A 149 -19.47 14.59 -18.22
CA TYR A 149 -18.28 14.29 -17.40
C TYR A 149 -18.39 14.97 -16.04
N PRO A 150 -18.93 14.31 -14.99
CA PRO A 150 -19.08 14.92 -13.67
C PRO A 150 -17.73 15.22 -13.05
N LYS A 151 -17.61 16.36 -12.36
CA LYS A 151 -16.38 16.82 -11.73
C LYS A 151 -16.64 17.04 -10.23
N PHE A 152 -15.75 16.53 -9.39
CA PHE A 152 -15.84 16.69 -7.95
C PHE A 152 -14.50 17.13 -7.37
N LEU A 153 -14.51 18.12 -6.48
CA LEU A 153 -13.31 18.65 -5.86
C LEU A 153 -13.21 18.19 -4.40
N TRP A 154 -12.09 17.54 -4.06
CA TRP A 154 -11.74 17.24 -2.67
C TRP A 154 -10.79 18.29 -2.11
N ASN A 155 -11.26 19.10 -1.17
CA ASN A 155 -10.41 20.00 -0.40
C ASN A 155 -9.92 19.26 0.86
N CYS A 156 -8.84 18.50 0.69
CA CYS A 156 -8.30 17.63 1.72
C CYS A 156 -7.16 18.28 2.48
N LYS A 157 -7.19 18.17 3.81
CA LYS A 157 -6.05 18.53 4.67
C LYS A 157 -4.88 17.58 4.45
N MET A 158 -3.68 18.01 4.85
CA MET A 158 -2.51 17.13 4.89
C MET A 158 -2.82 15.86 5.72
N ARG A 159 -2.26 14.71 5.30
CA ARG A 159 -2.46 13.40 5.95
C ARG A 159 -3.92 12.89 5.92
N PHE A 160 -4.75 13.43 5.06
CA PHE A 160 -6.09 12.90 4.83
C PHE A 160 -6.05 11.45 4.29
N GLY A 161 -5.00 11.07 3.54
CA GLY A 161 -4.93 9.78 2.82
C GLY A 161 -5.75 9.82 1.54
N LYS A 162 -5.56 10.85 0.74
CA LYS A 162 -6.25 11.08 -0.55
C LYS A 162 -6.16 9.87 -1.47
N THR A 163 -4.95 9.31 -1.60
CA THR A 163 -4.64 8.19 -2.48
C THR A 163 -5.51 6.98 -2.18
N PHE A 164 -5.50 6.54 -0.94
CA PHE A 164 -6.30 5.41 -0.49
C PHE A 164 -7.81 5.66 -0.70
N ALA A 165 -8.30 6.85 -0.32
CA ALA A 165 -9.71 7.21 -0.50
C ALA A 165 -10.11 7.25 -1.99
N ALA A 166 -9.23 7.75 -2.87
CA ALA A 166 -9.47 7.78 -4.31
C ALA A 166 -9.54 6.36 -4.92
N TYR A 167 -8.68 5.46 -4.49
CA TYR A 167 -8.75 4.05 -4.89
C TYR A 167 -10.02 3.36 -4.36
N GLN A 168 -10.45 3.66 -3.14
CA GLN A 168 -11.70 3.15 -2.59
C GLN A 168 -12.92 3.64 -3.40
N LEU A 169 -12.92 4.91 -3.84
CA LEU A 169 -13.94 5.44 -4.75
C LEU A 169 -13.93 4.65 -6.08
N ALA A 170 -12.77 4.50 -6.69
CA ALA A 170 -12.64 3.79 -7.96
C ALA A 170 -13.14 2.32 -7.85
N LYS A 171 -12.79 1.64 -6.75
CA LYS A 171 -13.25 0.28 -6.46
C LYS A 171 -14.79 0.22 -6.31
N ARG A 172 -15.39 1.14 -5.57
CA ARG A 172 -16.85 1.17 -5.32
C ARG A 172 -17.66 1.49 -6.57
N MET A 173 -17.08 2.28 -7.47
CA MET A 173 -17.67 2.61 -8.77
C MET A 173 -17.39 1.54 -9.85
N ASP A 174 -16.62 0.50 -9.52
CA ASP A 174 -16.13 -0.53 -10.45
C ASP A 174 -15.35 0.03 -11.64
N PHE A 175 -14.62 1.12 -11.43
CA PHE A 175 -13.78 1.73 -12.45
C PHE A 175 -12.56 0.84 -12.75
N LYS A 176 -12.32 0.58 -14.03
CA LYS A 176 -11.25 -0.29 -14.51
C LYS A 176 -10.04 0.49 -15.03
N ARG A 177 -10.24 1.72 -15.50
CA ARG A 177 -9.19 2.56 -16.08
C ARG A 177 -9.13 3.87 -15.34
N VAL A 178 -8.09 4.02 -14.52
CA VAL A 178 -7.87 5.21 -13.68
C VAL A 178 -6.61 5.92 -14.14
N LEU A 179 -6.72 7.20 -14.45
CA LEU A 179 -5.59 8.06 -14.78
C LEU A 179 -5.33 9.03 -13.62
N VAL A 180 -4.11 9.04 -13.11
CA VAL A 180 -3.66 9.99 -12.09
C VAL A 180 -2.65 10.94 -12.70
N LEU A 181 -2.95 12.22 -12.66
CA LEU A 181 -2.11 13.31 -13.17
C LEU A 181 -1.66 14.19 -12.00
N THR A 182 -0.38 14.48 -11.92
CA THR A 182 0.21 15.33 -10.89
C THR A 182 1.19 16.33 -11.46
N PHE A 183 1.43 17.43 -10.74
CA PHE A 183 2.56 18.33 -11.00
C PHE A 183 3.86 17.89 -10.29
N LYS A 184 3.75 17.02 -9.29
CA LYS A 184 4.89 16.55 -8.50
C LYS A 184 5.13 15.05 -8.73
N PRO A 185 6.04 14.66 -9.64
CA PRO A 185 6.34 13.25 -9.88
C PRO A 185 6.80 12.49 -8.64
N ALA A 186 7.39 13.19 -7.65
CA ALA A 186 7.88 12.57 -6.40
C ALA A 186 6.80 11.83 -5.58
N VAL A 187 5.51 12.10 -5.81
CA VAL A 187 4.41 11.41 -5.08
C VAL A 187 4.06 10.03 -5.67
N VAL A 188 4.73 9.60 -6.75
CA VAL A 188 4.47 8.29 -7.40
C VAL A 188 4.57 7.13 -6.42
N SER A 189 5.56 7.16 -5.52
CA SER A 189 5.77 6.09 -4.54
C SER A 189 4.58 5.91 -3.61
N ALA A 190 3.95 6.99 -3.16
CA ALA A 190 2.77 6.92 -2.29
C ALA A 190 1.56 6.30 -3.02
N TRP A 191 1.33 6.67 -4.28
CA TRP A 191 0.27 6.10 -5.10
C TRP A 191 0.51 4.61 -5.36
N GLN A 192 1.74 4.23 -5.69
CA GLN A 192 2.12 2.85 -5.96
C GLN A 192 2.06 1.98 -4.69
N GLU A 193 2.56 2.50 -3.56
CA GLU A 193 2.59 1.78 -2.29
C GLU A 193 1.18 1.45 -1.78
N ASP A 194 0.28 2.44 -1.73
CA ASP A 194 -1.10 2.22 -1.30
C ASP A 194 -1.81 1.16 -2.17
N LEU A 195 -1.59 1.19 -3.50
CA LEU A 195 -2.16 0.21 -4.41
C LEU A 195 -1.62 -1.20 -4.19
N ASN A 196 -0.29 -1.33 -4.03
CA ASN A 196 0.38 -2.62 -3.98
C ASN A 196 0.29 -3.30 -2.62
N THR A 197 0.10 -2.53 -1.54
CA THR A 197 0.15 -3.08 -0.19
C THR A 197 -1.22 -3.35 0.42
N HIS A 198 -2.28 -2.67 -0.04
CA HIS A 198 -3.59 -2.82 0.56
C HIS A 198 -4.42 -3.95 -0.08
N LYS A 199 -5.09 -4.75 0.77
CA LYS A 199 -5.90 -5.91 0.37
C LYS A 199 -6.98 -5.60 -0.65
N ASP A 200 -7.58 -4.42 -0.53
CA ASP A 200 -8.75 -4.05 -1.33
C ASP A 200 -8.43 -3.88 -2.81
N PHE A 201 -7.14 -3.74 -3.14
CA PHE A 201 -6.67 -3.52 -4.51
C PHE A 201 -5.90 -4.73 -5.05
N GLU A 202 -6.14 -5.92 -4.48
CA GLU A 202 -5.58 -7.17 -5.01
C GLU A 202 -5.99 -7.34 -6.48
N GLY A 203 -4.99 -7.65 -7.30
CA GLY A 203 -5.19 -7.77 -8.73
C GLY A 203 -5.13 -6.47 -9.53
N TRP A 204 -5.05 -5.30 -8.89
CA TRP A 204 -4.88 -4.03 -9.60
C TRP A 204 -3.47 -3.86 -10.12
N GLN A 205 -3.32 -3.20 -11.26
CA GLN A 205 -2.04 -2.97 -11.93
C GLN A 205 -1.67 -1.49 -11.90
N PHE A 206 -0.39 -1.19 -11.61
CA PHE A 206 0.12 0.18 -11.57
C PHE A 206 1.12 0.41 -12.70
N ILE A 207 0.90 1.46 -13.48
CA ILE A 207 1.73 1.86 -14.61
C ILE A 207 2.24 3.27 -14.36
N SER A 208 3.55 3.45 -14.44
CA SER A 208 4.23 4.73 -14.37
C SER A 208 5.53 4.69 -15.18
N ARG A 209 6.23 5.80 -15.29
CA ARG A 209 7.55 5.83 -15.95
C ARG A 209 8.61 4.95 -15.28
N THR A 210 8.41 4.60 -14.01
CA THR A 210 9.35 3.79 -13.21
C THR A 210 9.01 2.32 -13.17
N THR A 211 7.87 1.91 -13.74
CA THR A 211 7.45 0.51 -13.82
C THR A 211 7.80 -0.09 -15.17
N GLU A 212 8.12 -1.40 -15.19
CA GLU A 212 8.35 -2.15 -16.43
C GLU A 212 7.03 -2.42 -17.18
N LEU A 213 5.91 -2.41 -16.46
CA LEU A 213 4.59 -2.64 -17.02
C LEU A 213 4.15 -1.42 -17.85
N THR A 214 3.71 -1.67 -19.08
CA THR A 214 3.12 -0.65 -19.97
C THR A 214 1.63 -0.91 -20.15
N TYR A 215 0.89 0.08 -20.67
CA TYR A 215 -0.54 -0.09 -20.91
C TYR A 215 -0.82 -1.21 -21.93
N GLU A 216 0.04 -1.37 -22.92
CA GLU A 216 -0.07 -2.39 -23.96
C GLU A 216 0.17 -3.82 -23.43
N THR A 217 1.09 -3.96 -22.45
CA THR A 217 1.44 -5.25 -21.86
C THR A 217 0.60 -5.61 -20.63
N ALA A 218 -0.17 -4.65 -20.11
CA ALA A 218 -1.05 -4.85 -18.96
C ALA A 218 -2.24 -5.76 -19.33
N ASP A 219 -2.69 -6.53 -18.35
CA ASP A 219 -3.90 -7.35 -18.46
C ASP A 219 -5.15 -6.44 -18.46
N GLN A 220 -5.77 -6.26 -19.63
CA GLN A 220 -6.92 -5.39 -19.83
C GLN A 220 -8.19 -5.87 -19.12
N SER A 221 -8.23 -7.09 -18.63
CA SER A 221 -9.34 -7.64 -17.84
C SER A 221 -9.33 -7.17 -16.38
N ARG A 222 -8.18 -6.70 -15.91
CA ARG A 222 -7.93 -6.24 -14.54
C ARG A 222 -7.92 -4.71 -14.46
N PRO A 223 -8.24 -4.14 -13.30
CA PRO A 223 -8.12 -2.69 -13.12
C PRO A 223 -6.68 -2.19 -13.32
N ILE A 224 -6.56 -1.07 -14.01
CA ILE A 224 -5.29 -0.43 -14.36
C ILE A 224 -5.30 1.01 -13.84
N VAL A 225 -4.25 1.37 -13.11
CA VAL A 225 -3.97 2.74 -12.69
C VAL A 225 -2.74 3.23 -13.45
N CYS A 226 -2.91 4.27 -14.25
CA CYS A 226 -1.81 4.95 -14.92
C CYS A 226 -1.49 6.24 -14.18
N PHE A 227 -0.23 6.41 -13.81
CA PHE A 227 0.27 7.57 -13.08
C PHE A 227 1.32 8.31 -13.91
N GLY A 228 1.17 9.62 -14.04
CA GLY A 228 2.15 10.47 -14.71
C GLY A 228 2.03 11.94 -14.36
N SER A 229 3.05 12.70 -14.73
CA SER A 229 2.98 14.15 -14.62
C SER A 229 2.16 14.75 -15.76
N PHE A 230 1.66 15.97 -15.56
CA PHE A 230 1.03 16.75 -16.63
C PHE A 230 1.98 16.94 -17.81
N GLN A 231 3.26 17.19 -17.55
CA GLN A 231 4.26 17.34 -18.60
C GLN A 231 4.47 16.05 -19.38
N ASP A 232 4.45 14.91 -18.68
CA ASP A 232 4.64 13.60 -19.32
C ASP A 232 3.51 13.26 -20.30
N TYR A 233 2.26 13.49 -19.91
CA TYR A 233 1.10 13.02 -20.67
C TYR A 233 0.41 14.10 -21.50
N LEU A 234 0.47 15.35 -21.06
CA LEU A 234 -0.15 16.50 -21.76
C LEU A 234 0.86 17.39 -22.46
N GLY A 235 2.16 17.07 -22.37
CA GLY A 235 3.23 17.83 -23.01
C GLY A 235 3.08 17.88 -24.52
N VAL A 236 3.20 19.08 -25.09
CA VAL A 236 3.10 19.36 -26.53
C VAL A 236 4.50 19.38 -27.14
N ASP A 237 4.64 18.82 -28.31
CA ASP A 237 5.86 19.01 -29.13
C ASP A 237 5.92 20.44 -29.59
N LYS A 238 6.98 21.18 -29.25
CA LYS A 238 7.13 22.59 -29.58
C LYS A 238 7.28 22.86 -31.10
N THR A 239 7.73 21.84 -31.85
CA THR A 239 7.96 21.95 -33.28
C THR A 239 6.65 21.78 -34.05
N THR A 240 5.79 20.87 -33.63
CA THR A 240 4.55 20.50 -34.32
C THR A 240 3.30 21.12 -33.70
N GLY A 241 3.39 21.56 -32.44
CA GLY A 241 2.22 22.02 -31.65
C GLY A 241 1.25 20.89 -31.28
N THR A 242 1.60 19.64 -31.57
CA THR A 242 0.77 18.46 -31.29
C THR A 242 1.28 17.71 -30.04
N ILE A 243 0.45 16.83 -29.47
CA ILE A 243 0.84 15.96 -28.39
C ILE A 243 2.03 15.08 -28.84
N LYS A 244 3.03 14.92 -27.96
CA LYS A 244 4.18 14.02 -28.24
C LYS A 244 3.66 12.65 -28.61
N GLY A 245 4.03 12.11 -29.78
CA GLY A 245 3.48 10.84 -30.32
C GLY A 245 3.51 9.66 -29.35
N ARG A 246 4.53 9.60 -28.47
CA ARG A 246 4.62 8.59 -27.41
C ARG A 246 3.48 8.64 -26.39
N ASN A 247 2.72 9.73 -26.33
CA ASN A 247 1.66 9.96 -25.32
C ASN A 247 0.25 9.95 -25.96
N GLU A 248 0.14 9.75 -27.26
CA GLU A 248 -1.14 9.73 -27.98
C GLU A 248 -2.10 8.68 -27.39
N TRP A 249 -1.57 7.53 -26.97
CA TRP A 249 -2.35 6.47 -26.37
C TRP A 249 -3.16 6.92 -25.14
N VAL A 250 -2.63 7.82 -24.31
CA VAL A 250 -3.33 8.33 -23.12
C VAL A 250 -4.62 9.06 -23.52
N HIS A 251 -4.60 9.73 -24.68
CA HIS A 251 -5.74 10.49 -25.18
C HIS A 251 -6.74 9.65 -25.98
N THR A 252 -6.38 8.43 -26.35
CA THR A 252 -7.28 7.50 -27.07
C THR A 252 -8.08 6.58 -26.15
N ILE A 253 -7.67 6.50 -24.88
CA ILE A 253 -8.34 5.66 -23.90
C ILE A 253 -9.55 6.39 -23.31
N ASN A 254 -10.66 5.67 -23.18
CA ASN A 254 -11.79 6.10 -22.37
C ASN A 254 -11.49 5.79 -20.90
N TRP A 255 -11.04 6.80 -20.16
CA TRP A 255 -10.78 6.69 -18.74
C TRP A 255 -12.08 6.73 -17.94
N ASP A 256 -12.26 5.76 -17.01
CA ASP A 256 -13.42 5.76 -16.11
C ASP A 256 -13.28 6.84 -15.03
N LEU A 257 -12.04 7.13 -14.62
CA LEU A 257 -11.74 8.17 -13.63
C LEU A 257 -10.42 8.87 -13.99
N VAL A 258 -10.44 10.19 -14.00
CA VAL A 258 -9.24 11.03 -14.10
C VAL A 258 -9.08 11.80 -12.79
N ILE A 259 -7.94 11.65 -12.14
CA ILE A 259 -7.61 12.29 -10.88
C ILE A 259 -6.53 13.33 -11.13
N PHE A 260 -6.80 14.58 -10.76
CA PHE A 260 -5.83 15.65 -10.74
C PHE A 260 -5.32 15.82 -9.31
N ASP A 261 -4.15 15.27 -9.02
CA ASP A 261 -3.51 15.45 -7.71
C ASP A 261 -2.80 16.80 -7.65
N GLU A 262 -2.86 17.46 -6.49
CA GLU A 262 -2.31 18.80 -6.26
C GLU A 262 -2.87 19.87 -7.26
N TYR A 263 -4.17 19.81 -7.52
CA TYR A 263 -4.86 20.67 -8.51
C TYR A 263 -4.68 22.18 -8.28
N HIS A 264 -4.34 22.61 -7.06
CA HIS A 264 -4.09 24.01 -6.76
C HIS A 264 -2.93 24.62 -7.59
N PHE A 265 -1.98 23.81 -8.07
CA PHE A 265 -0.95 24.25 -9.00
C PHE A 265 -1.51 24.55 -10.40
N CYS A 266 -2.62 23.92 -10.81
CA CYS A 266 -3.32 24.21 -12.07
C CYS A 266 -4.11 25.52 -12.05
N ALA A 267 -4.63 25.91 -10.88
CA ALA A 267 -5.51 27.07 -10.75
C ALA A 267 -4.78 28.42 -10.98
N TRP A 268 -3.46 28.41 -10.92
CA TRP A 268 -2.63 29.58 -11.15
C TRP A 268 -2.19 29.61 -12.62
N LYS A 269 -3.07 30.07 -13.49
CA LYS A 269 -2.90 30.10 -14.96
C LYS A 269 -1.54 30.66 -15.45
N GLU A 270 -0.96 31.64 -14.76
CA GLU A 270 0.34 32.21 -15.14
C GLU A 270 1.51 31.28 -14.82
N ASN A 271 1.47 30.56 -13.69
CA ASN A 271 2.52 29.61 -13.31
C ASN A 271 2.44 28.32 -14.14
N ALA A 272 1.22 27.85 -14.44
CA ALA A 272 1.05 26.71 -15.34
C ALA A 272 1.62 27.00 -16.72
N LYS A 273 1.38 28.21 -17.26
CA LYS A 273 1.93 28.63 -18.56
C LYS A 273 3.46 28.65 -18.53
N LYS A 274 4.08 29.16 -17.47
CA LYS A 274 5.54 29.16 -17.30
C LYS A 274 6.13 27.76 -17.19
N LEU A 275 5.45 26.82 -16.49
CA LEU A 275 5.87 25.43 -16.39
C LEU A 275 5.82 24.70 -17.73
N PHE A 276 4.86 25.03 -18.60
CA PHE A 276 4.80 24.48 -19.96
C PHE A 276 5.83 25.13 -20.91
N GLU A 277 6.34 26.33 -20.59
CA GLU A 277 7.32 27.06 -21.39
C GLU A 277 8.79 26.73 -21.02
N GLN A 278 9.06 26.14 -19.82
CA GLN A 278 10.41 25.88 -19.32
C GLN A 278 10.97 24.46 -19.62
N ASP A 279 10.27 23.63 -20.35
CA ASP A 279 10.57 22.19 -20.48
C ASP A 279 11.59 21.83 -21.59
N ASP A 280 12.54 22.66 -21.95
CA ASP A 280 13.58 22.27 -22.92
C ASP A 280 15.04 22.37 -22.44
N GLU A 281 15.30 22.73 -21.22
CA GLU A 281 16.66 22.71 -20.70
C GLU A 281 16.70 22.05 -19.32
N ASP A 282 17.27 20.84 -19.31
CA ASP A 282 18.06 20.22 -18.26
C ASP A 282 17.56 20.14 -16.81
N ASP A 283 17.71 18.94 -16.28
CA ASP A 283 17.93 18.59 -14.89
C ASP A 283 17.18 19.43 -13.85
N TYR A 284 16.10 18.87 -13.36
CA TYR A 284 15.50 19.29 -12.11
C TYR A 284 16.54 19.22 -10.99
N ASP A 285 17.23 20.32 -10.79
CA ASP A 285 18.03 20.56 -9.60
C ASP A 285 17.07 20.60 -8.41
N SER A 286 17.15 19.61 -7.56
CA SER A 286 16.32 19.44 -6.37
C SER A 286 16.45 20.58 -5.36
N GLU A 287 17.41 21.47 -5.54
CA GLU A 287 17.71 22.58 -4.63
C GLU A 287 16.79 23.81 -4.80
N ASN A 288 16.05 23.93 -5.91
CA ASN A 288 15.16 25.08 -6.12
C ASN A 288 13.72 24.89 -5.59
N MET A 289 13.42 23.77 -4.94
CA MET A 289 12.08 23.49 -4.41
C MET A 289 11.87 23.83 -2.93
N GLU A 290 12.90 24.27 -2.20
CA GLU A 290 12.78 24.62 -0.77
C GLU A 290 12.41 26.09 -0.49
N GLN A 291 12.18 26.92 -1.52
CA GLN A 291 11.92 28.37 -1.34
C GLN A 291 10.50 28.83 -1.72
N TYR A 292 9.51 27.93 -1.84
CA TYR A 292 8.13 28.40 -1.99
C TYR A 292 7.14 27.58 -1.18
#